data_e5ffedeada94b95629e7ca290ca8b8a2
#
_entry.id   e5ffedeada94b95629e7ca290ca8b8a2
#
_cell.length_a   1.000
_cell.length_b   1.000
_cell.length_c   1.000
_cell.angle_alpha   90.00
_cell.angle_beta   90.00
_cell.angle_gamma   90.00
#
_symmetry.space_group_name_H-M   'P 1'
#
loop_
_entity.id
_entity.type
_entity.pdbx_description
1 polymer ?
#
loop_
_entity_poly.entity_id
_entity_poly.type
_entity_poly.pdbx_seq_one_letter_code
_entity_poly.pdbx_strand_id
1 'polypeptide(L)'
;RREEEESGGEEVSLKLQKRLASSVLKCGKGKVWLDPNEVNEISMANSRQNIRKLVKDGFIIRKPQKIHSRSRARRAHEAKQKGRHSGYGKRRGTREARLPTKNLWMREMPLLRRLLRKYRE
;
A
#
# COMPACT_ATOMS: atom_id res chain seq x y z
N ARG A 1 32.91 10.10 2.48
CA ARG A 1 32.85 11.56 2.53
C ARG A 1 32.12 12.03 1.29
N ARG A 2 30.89 12.45 1.46
CA ARG A 2 30.17 13.16 0.39
C ARG A 2 30.60 14.59 0.47
N GLU A 3 31.09 15.12 -0.62
CA GLU A 3 31.40 16.52 -0.77
C GLU A 3 30.07 17.27 -0.81
N GLU A 4 29.78 18.02 0.23
CA GLU A 4 28.68 18.96 0.27
C GLU A 4 29.11 20.15 -0.58
N GLU A 5 28.63 20.23 -1.81
CA GLU A 5 28.70 21.45 -2.59
C GLU A 5 27.81 22.49 -1.93
N GLU A 6 28.42 23.37 -1.14
CA GLU A 6 27.80 24.62 -0.73
C GLU A 6 27.55 25.49 -1.96
N SER A 7 26.38 25.35 -2.56
CA SER A 7 25.88 26.37 -3.45
C SER A 7 25.32 27.52 -2.62
N GLY A 8 26.12 28.54 -2.41
CA GLY A 8 25.70 29.81 -1.82
C GLY A 8 24.71 30.54 -2.73
N GLY A 9 23.48 30.07 -2.78
CA GLY A 9 22.33 30.75 -3.38
C GLY A 9 21.28 30.94 -2.30
N GLU A 10 20.56 32.07 -2.33
CA GLU A 10 19.45 32.33 -1.44
C GLU A 10 18.54 31.10 -1.36
N GLU A 11 18.40 30.50 -0.17
CA GLU A 11 17.53 29.37 0.07
C GLU A 11 16.06 29.82 -0.08
N VAL A 12 15.48 29.53 -1.22
CA VAL A 12 14.05 29.79 -1.47
C VAL A 12 13.24 28.68 -0.79
N SER A 13 12.40 29.07 0.17
CA SER A 13 11.50 28.14 0.81
C SER A 13 10.33 27.78 -0.09
N LEU A 14 10.15 26.51 -0.39
CA LEU A 14 9.04 25.98 -1.20
C LEU A 14 8.01 25.24 -0.33
N LYS A 15 7.91 25.56 0.94
CA LYS A 15 6.97 24.90 1.87
C LYS A 15 5.51 25.09 1.45
N LEU A 16 5.16 26.30 1.04
CA LEU A 16 3.81 26.62 0.56
C LEU A 16 3.46 25.81 -0.68
N GLN A 17 4.36 25.82 -1.67
CA GLN A 17 4.16 25.12 -2.94
C GLN A 17 4.04 23.62 -2.73
N LYS A 18 4.85 23.06 -1.87
CA LYS A 18 4.79 21.62 -1.53
C LYS A 18 3.47 21.27 -0.85
N ARG A 19 3.00 22.10 0.07
CA ARG A 19 1.72 21.91 0.75
C ARG A 19 0.55 22.00 -0.22
N LEU A 20 0.52 22.99 -1.08
CA LEU A 20 -0.51 23.16 -2.10
C LEU A 20 -0.50 21.98 -3.10
N ALA A 21 0.68 21.56 -3.53
CA ALA A 21 0.85 20.43 -4.43
C ALA A 21 0.32 19.12 -3.79
N SER A 22 0.59 18.89 -2.52
CA SER A 22 0.07 17.72 -1.83
C SER A 22 -1.46 17.70 -1.79
N SER A 23 -2.08 18.85 -1.61
CA SER A 23 -3.53 18.99 -1.65
C SER A 23 -4.11 18.75 -3.04
N VAL A 24 -3.49 19.32 -4.08
CA VAL A 24 -3.94 19.17 -5.48
C VAL A 24 -3.75 17.73 -5.97
N LEU A 25 -2.62 17.11 -5.67
CA LEU A 25 -2.30 15.75 -6.11
C LEU A 25 -2.90 14.67 -5.21
N LYS A 26 -3.55 15.06 -4.11
CA LYS A 26 -4.16 14.13 -3.13
C LYS A 26 -3.17 13.07 -2.62
N CYS A 27 -2.00 13.51 -2.20
CA CYS A 27 -0.95 12.67 -1.66
C CYS A 27 -0.24 13.36 -0.50
N GLY A 28 0.60 12.62 0.23
CA GLY A 28 1.45 13.19 1.26
C GLY A 28 2.59 14.04 0.69
N LYS A 29 3.16 14.91 1.50
CA LYS A 29 4.29 15.77 1.10
C LYS A 29 5.50 14.96 0.63
N GLY A 30 5.73 13.77 1.20
CA GLY A 30 6.83 12.89 0.79
C GLY A 30 6.69 12.32 -0.62
N LYS A 31 5.48 12.36 -1.20
CA LYS A 31 5.19 11.91 -2.57
C LYS A 31 5.16 13.04 -3.59
N VAL A 32 5.43 14.26 -3.18
CA VAL A 32 5.52 15.43 -4.07
C VAL A 32 6.98 15.64 -4.44
N TRP A 33 7.26 15.64 -5.73
CA TRP A 33 8.56 16.00 -6.27
C TRP A 33 8.47 17.38 -6.93
N LEU A 34 9.34 18.30 -6.52
CA LEU A 34 9.49 19.64 -7.10
C LEU A 34 10.79 19.68 -7.87
N ASP A 35 10.76 20.15 -9.13
CA ASP A 35 11.96 20.19 -9.97
C ASP A 35 12.99 21.16 -9.39
N PRO A 36 14.19 20.69 -8.99
CA PRO A 36 15.21 21.56 -8.43
C PRO A 36 15.81 22.55 -9.42
N ASN A 37 15.69 22.30 -10.74
CA ASN A 37 16.14 23.21 -11.78
C ASN A 37 15.16 24.35 -12.05
N GLU A 38 13.91 24.23 -11.62
CA GLU A 38 12.82 25.16 -11.86
C GLU A 38 12.33 25.85 -10.58
N VAL A 39 13.21 25.99 -9.60
CA VAL A 39 12.87 26.58 -8.28
C VAL A 39 12.27 27.97 -8.42
N ASN A 40 12.79 28.78 -9.34
CA ASN A 40 12.33 30.16 -9.54
C ASN A 40 10.87 30.19 -10.02
N GLU A 41 10.50 29.34 -10.98
CA GLU A 41 9.13 29.26 -11.48
C GLU A 41 8.17 28.67 -10.45
N ILE A 42 8.58 27.64 -9.72
CA ILE A 42 7.78 27.03 -8.69
C ILE A 42 7.52 28.01 -7.55
N SER A 43 8.51 28.83 -7.17
CA SER A 43 8.39 29.82 -6.09
C SER A 43 7.36 30.92 -6.40
N MET A 44 7.08 31.20 -7.64
CA MET A 44 6.07 32.17 -8.07
C MET A 44 4.64 31.64 -7.92
N ALA A 45 4.46 30.34 -7.82
CA ALA A 45 3.15 29.73 -7.68
C ALA A 45 2.63 29.90 -6.24
N ASN A 46 1.56 30.67 -6.06
CA ASN A 46 0.96 30.96 -4.76
C ASN A 46 -0.51 30.54 -4.67
N SER A 47 -1.02 29.86 -5.69
CA SER A 47 -2.39 29.36 -5.70
C SER A 47 -2.46 27.94 -6.23
N ARG A 48 -3.55 27.24 -5.93
CA ARG A 48 -3.78 25.88 -6.44
C ARG A 48 -3.85 25.83 -7.98
N GLN A 49 -4.40 26.87 -8.59
CA GLN A 49 -4.47 26.95 -10.04
C GLN A 49 -3.06 27.03 -10.68
N ASN A 50 -2.17 27.84 -10.10
CA ASN A 50 -0.78 27.93 -10.54
C ASN A 50 -0.06 26.59 -10.35
N ILE A 51 -0.31 25.90 -9.24
CA ILE A 51 0.25 24.55 -9.01
C ILE A 51 -0.26 23.55 -10.06
N ARG A 52 -1.52 23.59 -10.43
CA ARG A 52 -2.07 22.73 -11.49
C ARG A 52 -1.38 22.96 -12.84
N LYS A 53 -1.06 24.21 -13.17
CA LYS A 53 -0.28 24.53 -14.36
C LYS A 53 1.11 23.95 -14.31
N LEU A 54 1.80 24.05 -13.17
CA LEU A 54 3.13 23.46 -12.97
C LEU A 54 3.11 21.93 -13.05
N VAL A 55 2.08 21.30 -12.54
CA VAL A 55 1.88 19.85 -12.69
C VAL A 55 1.72 19.46 -14.16
N LYS A 56 0.95 20.22 -14.90
CA LYS A 56 0.75 20.02 -16.34
C LYS A 56 2.04 20.17 -17.13
N ASP A 57 2.87 21.14 -16.74
CA ASP A 57 4.17 21.41 -17.38
C ASP A 57 5.28 20.43 -16.97
N GLY A 58 5.02 19.58 -15.99
CA GLY A 58 5.97 18.56 -15.53
C GLY A 58 6.97 19.04 -14.49
N PHE A 59 6.82 20.24 -13.92
CA PHE A 59 7.71 20.78 -12.88
C PHE A 59 7.39 20.24 -11.48
N ILE A 60 6.17 19.76 -11.29
CA ILE A 60 5.71 19.10 -10.06
C ILE A 60 5.17 17.74 -10.44
N ILE A 61 5.69 16.70 -9.80
CA ILE A 61 5.32 15.33 -10.10
C ILE A 61 4.94 14.61 -8.82
N ARG A 62 3.91 13.79 -8.88
CA ARG A 62 3.58 12.85 -7.83
C ARG A 62 4.47 11.62 -7.96
N LYS A 63 5.27 11.34 -6.94
CA LYS A 63 6.12 10.14 -6.92
C LYS A 63 5.25 8.88 -6.90
N PRO A 64 5.67 7.82 -7.60
CA PRO A 64 4.97 6.54 -7.54
C PRO A 64 5.04 5.94 -6.13
N GLN A 65 4.03 5.17 -5.80
CA GLN A 65 4.01 4.44 -4.54
C GLN A 65 5.11 3.39 -4.53
N LYS A 66 5.79 3.27 -3.38
CA LYS A 66 6.81 2.23 -3.20
C LYS A 66 6.17 0.85 -3.33
N ILE A 67 6.78 0.02 -4.17
CA ILE A 67 6.26 -1.31 -4.44
C ILE A 67 6.39 -2.18 -3.18
N HIS A 68 5.28 -2.77 -2.79
CA HIS A 68 5.24 -3.79 -1.75
C HIS A 68 4.86 -5.12 -2.40
N SER A 69 5.86 -5.88 -2.78
CA SER A 69 5.67 -7.17 -3.43
C SER A 69 5.02 -8.20 -2.49
N ARG A 70 4.06 -8.92 -3.00
CA ARG A 70 3.38 -10.00 -2.27
C ARG A 70 3.94 -11.40 -2.61
N SER A 71 5.08 -11.49 -3.27
CA SER A 71 5.65 -12.76 -3.69
C SER A 71 5.94 -13.71 -2.51
N ARG A 72 6.48 -13.18 -1.42
CA ARG A 72 6.72 -13.95 -0.19
C ARG A 72 5.41 -14.39 0.47
N ALA A 73 4.40 -13.52 0.48
CA ALA A 73 3.08 -13.86 1.00
C ALA A 73 2.42 -14.97 0.19
N ARG A 74 2.52 -14.92 -1.14
CA ARG A 74 1.99 -15.97 -2.03
C ARG A 74 2.68 -17.31 -1.82
N ARG A 75 4.01 -17.33 -1.70
CA ARG A 75 4.79 -18.56 -1.41
C ARG A 75 4.43 -19.14 -0.04
N ALA A 76 4.28 -18.30 0.98
CA ALA A 76 3.87 -18.73 2.30
C ALA A 76 2.44 -19.29 2.30
N HIS A 77 1.52 -18.65 1.57
CA HIS A 77 0.15 -19.13 1.44
C HIS A 77 0.09 -20.50 0.75
N GLU A 78 0.83 -20.69 -0.34
CA GLU A 78 0.94 -21.97 -1.04
C GLU A 78 1.52 -23.06 -0.13
N ALA A 79 2.56 -22.74 0.62
CA ALA A 79 3.15 -23.67 1.60
C ALA A 79 2.15 -24.07 2.69
N LYS A 80 1.35 -23.12 3.18
CA LYS A 80 0.30 -23.37 4.18
C LYS A 80 -0.83 -24.26 3.64
N GLN A 81 -1.18 -24.10 2.37
CA GLN A 81 -2.15 -24.99 1.71
C GLN A 81 -1.66 -26.43 1.64
N LYS A 82 -0.34 -26.63 1.58
CA LYS A 82 0.28 -27.96 1.63
C LYS A 82 0.48 -28.48 3.05
N GLY A 83 0.01 -27.77 4.06
CA GLY A 83 0.11 -28.13 5.47
C GLY A 83 1.39 -27.69 6.18
N ARG A 84 2.25 -26.91 5.52
CA ARG A 84 3.47 -26.39 6.13
C ARG A 84 3.19 -25.21 7.03
N HIS A 85 4.11 -24.91 7.95
CA HIS A 85 4.03 -23.79 8.92
C HIS A 85 2.88 -23.90 9.90
N SER A 86 2.32 -25.08 10.08
CA SER A 86 1.15 -25.35 10.95
C SER A 86 1.42 -26.39 12.02
N GLY A 87 2.68 -26.61 12.38
CA GLY A 87 3.06 -27.52 13.46
C GLY A 87 2.63 -27.06 14.85
N TYR A 88 2.82 -27.93 15.82
CA TYR A 88 2.45 -27.63 17.21
C TYR A 88 3.09 -26.36 17.78
N GLY A 89 4.33 -26.08 17.41
CA GLY A 89 5.02 -24.85 17.82
C GLY A 89 4.42 -23.56 17.26
N LYS A 90 3.61 -23.63 16.21
CA LYS A 90 2.91 -22.49 15.63
C LYS A 90 1.47 -22.32 16.11
N ARG A 91 0.95 -23.27 16.88
CA ARG A 91 -0.42 -23.27 17.40
C ARG A 91 -0.44 -22.67 18.79
N ARG A 92 -1.22 -21.62 19.00
CA ARG A 92 -1.41 -20.95 20.31
C ARG A 92 -2.72 -21.28 20.98
N GLY A 93 -3.74 -21.61 20.19
CA GLY A 93 -5.06 -21.99 20.70
C GLY A 93 -5.25 -23.51 20.75
N THR A 94 -6.30 -23.93 21.43
CA THR A 94 -6.75 -25.31 21.42
C THR A 94 -7.28 -25.72 20.05
N ARG A 95 -7.36 -27.00 19.78
CA ARG A 95 -7.98 -27.53 18.56
C ARG A 95 -9.37 -26.98 18.32
N GLU A 96 -10.20 -26.93 19.36
CA GLU A 96 -11.56 -26.38 19.31
C GLU A 96 -11.57 -24.87 19.02
N ALA A 97 -10.62 -24.10 19.58
CA ALA A 97 -10.52 -22.67 19.30
C ALA A 97 -10.10 -22.40 17.86
N ARG A 98 -9.25 -23.21 17.27
CA ARG A 98 -8.74 -23.05 15.91
C ARG A 98 -9.74 -23.46 14.83
N LEU A 99 -10.42 -24.56 15.05
CA LEU A 99 -11.47 -25.08 14.16
C LEU A 99 -12.48 -25.86 15.02
N PRO A 100 -13.58 -25.21 15.44
CA PRO A 100 -14.58 -25.83 16.28
C PRO A 100 -15.26 -27.03 15.59
N THR A 101 -15.50 -28.07 16.32
CA THR A 101 -16.22 -29.26 15.85
C THR A 101 -17.60 -28.91 15.30
N LYS A 102 -18.26 -27.94 15.91
CA LYS A 102 -19.54 -27.43 15.44
C LYS A 102 -19.46 -26.91 13.99
N ASN A 103 -18.41 -26.19 13.64
CA ASN A 103 -18.23 -25.68 12.26
C ASN A 103 -18.01 -26.81 11.26
N LEU A 104 -17.26 -27.85 11.64
CA LEU A 104 -17.07 -29.03 10.81
C LEU A 104 -18.37 -29.76 10.59
N TRP A 105 -19.17 -29.95 11.63
CA TRP A 105 -20.48 -30.54 11.55
C TRP A 105 -21.42 -29.77 10.62
N MET A 106 -21.45 -28.45 10.77
CA MET A 106 -22.28 -27.58 9.93
C MET A 106 -21.87 -27.59 8.45
N ARG A 107 -20.60 -27.85 8.15
CA ARG A 107 -20.11 -27.97 6.78
C ARG A 107 -20.48 -29.31 6.15
N GLU A 108 -20.47 -30.38 6.92
CA GLU A 108 -20.74 -31.74 6.45
C GLU A 108 -22.22 -32.05 6.31
N MET A 109 -23.05 -31.54 7.18
CA MET A 109 -24.48 -31.88 7.21
C MET A 109 -25.24 -31.53 5.95
N PRO A 110 -25.06 -30.35 5.33
CA PRO A 110 -25.74 -30.03 4.07
C PRO A 110 -25.41 -31.02 2.95
N LEU A 111 -24.14 -31.46 2.88
CA LEU A 111 -23.70 -32.44 1.89
C LEU A 111 -24.34 -33.80 2.12
N LEU A 112 -24.33 -34.30 3.36
CA LEU A 112 -24.95 -35.57 3.73
C LEU A 112 -26.46 -35.56 3.52
N ARG A 113 -27.14 -34.47 3.86
CA ARG A 113 -28.58 -34.31 3.59
C ARG A 113 -28.87 -34.34 2.10
N ARG A 114 -28.05 -33.74 1.28
CA ARG A 114 -28.17 -33.73 -0.17
C ARG A 114 -28.01 -35.15 -0.75
N LEU A 115 -27.05 -35.91 -0.25
CA LEU A 115 -26.82 -37.30 -0.65
C LEU A 115 -28.01 -38.20 -0.24
N LEU A 116 -28.50 -38.07 0.97
CA LEU A 116 -29.69 -38.82 1.43
C LEU A 116 -30.90 -38.51 0.57
N ARG A 117 -31.13 -37.27 0.23
CA ARG A 117 -32.23 -36.90 -0.68
C ARG A 117 -32.09 -37.57 -2.03
N LYS A 118 -30.86 -37.57 -2.58
CA LYS A 118 -30.56 -38.20 -3.86
C LYS A 118 -30.85 -39.70 -3.84
N TYR A 119 -30.43 -40.42 -2.80
CA TYR A 119 -30.59 -41.86 -2.68
C TYR A 119 -31.99 -42.29 -2.21
N ARG A 120 -32.76 -41.39 -1.63
CA ARG A 120 -34.15 -41.64 -1.25
C ARG A 120 -35.07 -41.69 -2.46
N GLU A 121 -34.77 -40.96 -3.48
CA GLU A 121 -35.51 -40.98 -4.75
C GLU A 121 -35.06 -42.20 -5.57
#